data_2f0062a218213bd6d4786daf93af5944
#
_entry.id   2f0062a218213bd6d4786daf93af5944
#
_cell.length_a   1.000
_cell.length_b   1.000
_cell.length_c   1.000
_cell.angle_alpha   90.00
_cell.angle_beta   90.00
_cell.angle_gamma   90.00
#
_symmetry.space_group_name_H-M   'P 1'
#
loop_
_entity.id
_entity.type
_entity.pdbx_description
1 polymer ?
#
loop_
_entity_poly.entity_id
_entity_poly.type
_entity_poly.pdbx_seq_one_letter_code
_entity_poly.pdbx_strand_id
1 'polypeptide(L)'
;MTKQILTMAAALAFTALAPAQSHAQQVTQANVPFAFQVGNKSMPAGEYRIQRALPSNAALQLIRRTDSSASASVFTNATESRDKNAQSRLIFHCYSNECFLSEIWTGNGQGMKLAVPRREKELSRGSSENELAVVSLPLTVTP
;
A
#
# COMPACT_ATOMS: atom_id res chain seq x y z
N MET A 1 55.75 40.89 -40.34
CA MET A 1 55.39 39.44 -40.33
C MET A 1 54.76 39.11 -38.99
N THR A 2 53.46 39.16 -38.92
CA THR A 2 52.68 38.90 -37.70
C THR A 2 52.09 37.52 -37.81
N LYS A 3 52.60 36.56 -37.03
CA LYS A 3 52.00 35.22 -36.89
C LYS A 3 50.91 35.35 -35.86
N GLN A 4 49.67 35.29 -36.30
CA GLN A 4 48.53 35.16 -35.41
C GLN A 4 48.39 33.70 -34.98
N ILE A 5 48.59 33.45 -33.71
CA ILE A 5 48.33 32.16 -33.10
C ILE A 5 46.85 32.09 -32.73
N LEU A 6 46.11 31.28 -33.48
CA LEU A 6 44.68 31.02 -33.23
C LEU A 6 44.57 29.99 -32.12
N THR A 7 44.31 30.45 -30.89
CA THR A 7 44.01 29.55 -29.78
C THR A 7 42.52 29.15 -29.84
N MET A 8 42.26 27.94 -30.29
CA MET A 8 40.96 27.29 -30.19
C MET A 8 40.74 26.86 -28.73
N ALA A 9 39.87 27.57 -28.03
CA ALA A 9 39.37 27.13 -26.77
C ALA A 9 38.25 26.11 -27.00
N ALA A 10 38.56 24.83 -26.79
CA ALA A 10 37.57 23.77 -26.78
C ALA A 10 36.79 23.82 -25.45
N ALA A 11 35.58 24.35 -25.50
CA ALA A 11 34.65 24.28 -24.36
C ALA A 11 34.08 22.87 -24.27
N LEU A 12 34.60 22.06 -23.34
CA LEU A 12 34.02 20.78 -22.95
C LEU A 12 32.76 21.06 -22.14
N ALA A 13 31.59 20.94 -22.78
CA ALA A 13 30.31 20.91 -22.12
C ALA A 13 30.14 19.58 -21.39
N PHE A 14 30.43 19.56 -20.10
CA PHE A 14 30.04 18.46 -19.22
C PHE A 14 28.49 18.51 -19.04
N THR A 15 27.79 17.71 -19.84
CA THR A 15 26.39 17.42 -19.57
C THR A 15 26.35 16.48 -18.37
N ALA A 16 26.05 17.02 -17.19
CA ALA A 16 25.76 16.21 -16.02
C ALA A 16 24.46 15.45 -16.27
N LEU A 17 24.56 14.16 -16.59
CA LEU A 17 23.44 13.23 -16.52
C LEU A 17 23.10 13.10 -15.02
N ALA A 18 22.11 13.83 -14.55
CA ALA A 18 21.52 13.57 -13.26
C ALA A 18 20.85 12.20 -13.34
N PRO A 19 21.18 11.24 -12.46
CA PRO A 19 20.46 9.98 -12.41
C PRO A 19 19.00 10.31 -12.05
N ALA A 20 18.07 9.96 -12.95
CA ALA A 20 16.66 10.00 -12.64
C ALA A 20 16.44 9.00 -11.49
N GLN A 21 16.21 9.52 -10.30
CA GLN A 21 15.81 8.69 -9.17
C GLN A 21 14.41 8.16 -9.48
N SER A 22 14.35 6.95 -10.02
CA SER A 22 13.12 6.22 -10.09
C SER A 22 12.69 5.93 -8.65
N HIS A 23 11.67 6.63 -8.18
CA HIS A 23 11.01 6.29 -6.93
C HIS A 23 10.34 4.93 -7.16
N ALA A 24 11.05 3.85 -6.82
CA ALA A 24 10.48 2.52 -6.81
C ALA A 24 9.25 2.54 -5.90
N GLN A 25 8.07 2.30 -6.47
CA GLN A 25 6.86 2.15 -5.68
C GLN A 25 7.06 0.96 -4.75
N GLN A 26 6.99 1.19 -3.45
CA GLN A 26 6.99 0.10 -2.49
C GLN A 26 5.76 -0.78 -2.75
N VAL A 27 6.01 -1.99 -3.20
CA VAL A 27 4.98 -3.01 -3.36
C VAL A 27 4.99 -3.86 -2.11
N THR A 28 3.87 -3.90 -1.42
CA THR A 28 3.67 -4.76 -0.27
C THR A 28 2.89 -6.00 -0.68
N GLN A 29 3.26 -7.16 -0.16
CA GLN A 29 2.62 -8.44 -0.45
C GLN A 29 2.13 -9.10 0.84
N ALA A 30 0.98 -9.75 0.76
CA ALA A 30 0.44 -10.54 1.84
C ALA A 30 -0.27 -11.79 1.30
N ASN A 31 -0.15 -12.89 2.04
CA ASN A 31 -0.98 -14.07 1.83
C ASN A 31 -2.17 -14.01 2.77
N VAL A 32 -3.39 -13.96 2.21
CA VAL A 32 -4.64 -13.95 2.97
C VAL A 32 -5.31 -15.31 2.80
N PRO A 33 -5.33 -16.15 3.84
CA PRO A 33 -5.79 -17.54 3.74
C PRO A 33 -7.32 -17.71 3.79
N PHE A 34 -8.08 -16.60 3.76
CA PHE A 34 -9.54 -16.61 3.81
C PHE A 34 -10.13 -15.56 2.86
N ALA A 35 -11.39 -15.74 2.48
CA ALA A 35 -12.13 -14.73 1.73
C ALA A 35 -12.41 -13.51 2.62
N PHE A 36 -12.32 -12.31 2.06
CA PHE A 36 -12.49 -11.07 2.81
C PHE A 36 -13.14 -9.97 1.95
N GLN A 37 -13.55 -8.90 2.59
CA GLN A 37 -14.13 -7.73 1.96
C GLN A 37 -13.11 -6.56 1.97
N VAL A 38 -13.03 -5.85 0.85
CA VAL A 38 -12.35 -4.56 0.74
C VAL A 38 -13.40 -3.53 0.34
N GLY A 39 -13.79 -2.68 1.28
CA GLY A 39 -14.96 -1.85 1.07
C GLY A 39 -16.20 -2.71 0.80
N ASN A 40 -16.82 -2.52 -0.34
CA ASN A 40 -18.02 -3.28 -0.75
C ASN A 40 -17.70 -4.45 -1.70
N LYS A 41 -16.41 -4.76 -1.89
CA LYS A 41 -16.00 -5.79 -2.83
C LYS A 41 -15.48 -7.04 -2.11
N SER A 42 -16.03 -8.20 -2.47
CA SER A 42 -15.56 -9.49 -1.98
C SER A 42 -14.28 -9.92 -2.72
N MET A 43 -13.30 -10.36 -1.96
CA MET A 43 -12.00 -10.83 -2.44
C MET A 43 -11.79 -12.27 -1.99
N PRO A 44 -11.40 -13.21 -2.88
CA PRO A 44 -11.13 -14.59 -2.49
C PRO A 44 -9.83 -14.70 -1.69
N ALA A 45 -9.62 -15.82 -1.01
CA ALA A 45 -8.33 -16.17 -0.41
C ALA A 45 -7.22 -16.19 -1.46
N GLY A 46 -6.00 -15.79 -1.10
CA GLY A 46 -4.85 -15.83 -2.00
C GLY A 46 -3.76 -14.82 -1.64
N GLU A 47 -2.79 -14.72 -2.52
CA GLU A 47 -1.72 -13.72 -2.41
C GLU A 47 -2.13 -12.40 -3.05
N TYR A 48 -1.87 -11.32 -2.34
CA TYR A 48 -2.24 -9.96 -2.75
C TYR A 48 -1.05 -9.02 -2.75
N ARG A 49 -1.06 -8.11 -3.71
CA ARG A 49 -0.18 -6.94 -3.76
C ARG A 49 -0.99 -5.70 -3.41
N ILE A 50 -0.40 -4.85 -2.58
CA ILE A 50 -0.98 -3.58 -2.17
C ILE A 50 -0.04 -2.48 -2.62
N GLN A 51 -0.57 -1.54 -3.38
CA GLN A 51 0.19 -0.42 -3.94
C GLN A 51 -0.71 0.81 -4.08
N ARG A 52 -0.12 1.97 -4.27
CA ARG A 52 -0.89 3.15 -4.66
C ARG A 52 -1.56 2.90 -6.01
N ALA A 53 -2.83 3.21 -6.11
CA ALA A 53 -3.56 3.13 -7.38
C ALA A 53 -3.13 4.22 -8.36
N LEU A 54 -2.81 5.42 -7.83
CA LEU A 54 -2.33 6.57 -8.61
C LEU A 54 -1.11 7.19 -7.92
N PRO A 55 -0.03 7.52 -8.64
CA PRO A 55 1.14 8.16 -8.06
C PRO A 55 0.86 9.48 -7.36
N SER A 56 -0.12 10.24 -7.87
CA SER A 56 -0.52 11.54 -7.33
C SER A 56 -1.45 11.46 -6.11
N ASN A 57 -1.97 10.29 -5.77
CA ASN A 57 -2.93 10.15 -4.67
C ASN A 57 -2.53 9.01 -3.73
N ALA A 58 -1.87 9.39 -2.62
CA ALA A 58 -1.42 8.44 -1.62
C ALA A 58 -2.57 7.77 -0.84
N ALA A 59 -3.75 8.38 -0.81
CA ALA A 59 -4.91 7.83 -0.12
C ALA A 59 -5.62 6.71 -0.89
N LEU A 60 -5.43 6.64 -2.22
CA LEU A 60 -6.06 5.61 -3.05
C LEU A 60 -5.14 4.39 -3.18
N GLN A 61 -5.55 3.29 -2.58
CA GLN A 61 -4.82 2.03 -2.62
C GLN A 61 -5.47 1.04 -3.59
N LEU A 62 -4.64 0.32 -4.34
CA LEU A 62 -5.04 -0.80 -5.17
C LEU A 62 -4.59 -2.10 -4.49
N ILE A 63 -5.55 -2.95 -4.21
CA ILE A 63 -5.33 -4.29 -3.67
C ILE A 63 -5.65 -5.27 -4.78
N ARG A 64 -4.64 -5.96 -5.28
CA ARG A 64 -4.76 -6.87 -6.43
C ARG A 64 -4.19 -8.24 -6.10
N ARG A 65 -4.93 -9.29 -6.43
CA ARG A 65 -4.42 -10.64 -6.38
C ARG A 65 -3.24 -10.82 -7.35
N THR A 66 -2.24 -11.61 -6.98
CA THR A 66 -1.01 -11.76 -7.79
C THR A 66 -1.27 -12.34 -9.17
N ASP A 67 -2.29 -13.18 -9.32
CA ASP A 67 -2.77 -13.74 -10.59
C ASP A 67 -3.70 -12.79 -11.37
N SER A 68 -3.94 -11.59 -10.86
CA SER A 68 -4.83 -10.57 -11.44
C SER A 68 -6.30 -10.96 -11.56
N SER A 69 -6.74 -12.07 -10.97
CA SER A 69 -8.13 -12.53 -11.02
C SER A 69 -9.10 -11.69 -10.19
N ALA A 70 -8.59 -10.97 -9.19
CA ALA A 70 -9.36 -10.10 -8.32
C ALA A 70 -8.60 -8.83 -7.99
N SER A 71 -9.29 -7.69 -7.97
CA SER A 71 -8.72 -6.41 -7.56
C SER A 71 -9.78 -5.49 -6.98
N ALA A 72 -9.38 -4.64 -6.05
CA ALA A 72 -10.21 -3.59 -5.48
C ALA A 72 -9.38 -2.31 -5.29
N SER A 73 -9.97 -1.17 -5.56
CA SER A 73 -9.41 0.14 -5.21
C SER A 73 -10.21 0.72 -4.06
N VAL A 74 -9.52 1.26 -3.07
CA VAL A 74 -10.16 1.78 -1.87
C VAL A 74 -9.45 3.04 -1.38
N PHE A 75 -10.24 4.00 -0.90
CA PHE A 75 -9.70 5.17 -0.21
C PHE A 75 -9.37 4.83 1.23
N THR A 76 -8.24 5.36 1.68
CA THR A 76 -7.74 5.18 3.03
C THR A 76 -7.45 6.52 3.68
N ASN A 77 -7.48 6.53 5.01
CA ASN A 77 -7.03 7.66 5.81
C ASN A 77 -5.72 7.30 6.51
N ALA A 78 -4.74 8.21 6.46
CA ALA A 78 -3.48 8.01 7.16
C ALA A 78 -3.71 7.90 8.67
N THR A 79 -2.98 7.00 9.30
CA THR A 79 -2.97 6.81 10.75
C THR A 79 -1.55 6.53 11.22
N GLU A 80 -1.27 6.80 12.49
CA GLU A 80 0.03 6.56 13.09
C GLU A 80 -0.11 5.75 14.38
N SER A 81 0.84 4.86 14.60
CA SER A 81 1.00 4.13 15.85
C SER A 81 2.06 4.80 16.73
N ARG A 82 1.90 4.71 18.04
CA ARG A 82 2.94 5.10 18.99
C ARG A 82 4.16 4.16 18.93
N ASP A 83 3.93 2.91 18.56
CA ASP A 83 4.99 1.93 18.36
C ASP A 83 5.59 2.07 16.96
N LYS A 84 6.74 2.73 16.89
CA LYS A 84 7.50 2.92 15.63
C LYS A 84 8.22 1.63 15.17
N ASN A 85 8.33 0.64 16.03
CA ASN A 85 8.94 -0.66 15.71
C ASN A 85 7.90 -1.70 15.28
N ALA A 86 6.63 -1.33 15.23
CA ALA A 86 5.57 -2.24 14.78
C ALA A 86 5.83 -2.72 13.34
N GLN A 87 5.75 -4.04 13.17
CA GLN A 87 5.97 -4.67 11.86
C GLN A 87 4.85 -4.36 10.88
N SER A 88 5.19 -4.41 9.59
CA SER A 88 4.22 -4.30 8.50
C SER A 88 3.18 -5.42 8.58
N ARG A 89 1.90 -5.07 8.55
CA ARG A 89 0.81 -6.04 8.70
C ARG A 89 -0.51 -5.52 8.12
N LEU A 90 -1.39 -6.45 7.80
CA LEU A 90 -2.81 -6.19 7.54
C LEU A 90 -3.63 -6.51 8.78
N ILE A 91 -4.60 -5.68 9.08
CA ILE A 91 -5.57 -5.92 10.16
C ILE A 91 -6.95 -6.14 9.54
N PHE A 92 -7.57 -7.25 9.91
CA PHE A 92 -8.93 -7.60 9.52
C PHE A 92 -9.84 -7.61 10.75
N HIS A 93 -11.05 -7.14 10.55
CA HIS A 93 -12.16 -7.34 11.48
C HIS A 93 -13.04 -8.47 10.94
N CYS A 94 -13.16 -9.53 11.71
CA CYS A 94 -13.95 -10.70 11.33
C CYS A 94 -15.15 -10.83 12.28
N TYR A 95 -16.33 -10.94 11.69
CA TYR A 95 -17.61 -11.15 12.38
C TYR A 95 -18.18 -12.47 11.87
N SER A 96 -18.22 -13.50 12.72
CA SER A 96 -18.65 -14.84 12.32
C SER A 96 -17.90 -15.33 11.07
N ASN A 97 -18.52 -15.29 9.90
CA ASN A 97 -17.96 -15.80 8.64
C ASN A 97 -17.49 -14.69 7.68
N GLU A 98 -17.62 -13.42 8.04
CA GLU A 98 -17.25 -12.30 7.18
C GLU A 98 -16.08 -11.51 7.77
N CYS A 99 -14.99 -11.43 7.00
CA CYS A 99 -13.80 -10.66 7.36
C CYS A 99 -13.69 -9.41 6.49
N PHE A 100 -13.34 -8.29 7.08
CA PHE A 100 -13.17 -7.00 6.42
C PHE A 100 -11.76 -6.48 6.62
N LEU A 101 -11.09 -6.07 5.54
CA LEU A 101 -9.83 -5.38 5.67
C LEU A 101 -10.07 -4.00 6.30
N SER A 102 -9.46 -3.77 7.44
CA SER A 102 -9.64 -2.57 8.25
C SER A 102 -8.44 -1.63 8.20
N GLU A 103 -7.23 -2.17 8.32
CA GLU A 103 -6.02 -1.36 8.39
C GLU A 103 -4.87 -2.01 7.60
N ILE A 104 -4.01 -1.16 7.03
CA ILE A 104 -2.78 -1.53 6.35
C ILE A 104 -1.63 -0.81 7.05
N TRP A 105 -0.72 -1.54 7.67
CA TRP A 105 0.46 -1.01 8.35
C TRP A 105 1.70 -1.30 7.52
N THR A 106 2.44 -0.26 7.14
CA THR A 106 3.63 -0.37 6.28
C THR A 106 4.95 -0.39 7.03
N GLY A 107 4.90 -0.35 8.36
CA GLY A 107 6.07 -0.25 9.24
C GLY A 107 6.35 1.18 9.70
N ASN A 108 7.33 1.35 10.58
CA ASN A 108 7.71 2.64 11.17
C ASN A 108 6.54 3.40 11.85
N GLY A 109 5.53 2.68 12.31
CA GLY A 109 4.35 3.26 12.92
C GLY A 109 3.41 3.97 11.95
N GLN A 110 3.63 3.85 10.64
CA GLN A 110 2.75 4.41 9.63
C GLN A 110 1.72 3.39 9.17
N GLY A 111 0.49 3.82 9.06
CA GLY A 111 -0.61 2.98 8.65
C GLY A 111 -1.68 3.75 7.88
N MET A 112 -2.60 3.00 7.35
CA MET A 112 -3.75 3.48 6.61
C MET A 112 -5.00 2.75 7.09
N LYS A 113 -6.06 3.50 7.42
CA LYS A 113 -7.36 2.95 7.80
C LYS A 113 -8.33 3.04 6.64
N LEU A 114 -9.05 1.96 6.39
CA LEU A 114 -10.16 1.93 5.46
C LEU A 114 -11.43 2.45 6.15
N ALA A 115 -12.30 3.08 5.38
CA ALA A 115 -13.64 3.40 5.88
C ALA A 115 -14.41 2.12 6.17
N VAL A 116 -15.12 2.11 7.28
CA VAL A 116 -15.96 0.95 7.68
C VAL A 116 -17.14 0.83 6.72
N PRO A 117 -17.25 -0.26 5.94
CA PRO A 117 -18.34 -0.42 5.00
C PRO A 117 -19.69 -0.62 5.72
N ARG A 118 -20.77 -0.34 4.99
CA ARG A 118 -22.11 -0.46 5.55
C ARG A 118 -22.40 -1.86 6.12
N ARG A 119 -21.99 -2.89 5.40
CA ARG A 119 -22.17 -4.28 5.81
C ARG A 119 -21.49 -4.57 7.14
N GLU A 120 -20.25 -4.10 7.33
CA GLU A 120 -19.53 -4.25 8.60
C GLU A 120 -20.26 -3.54 9.75
N LYS A 121 -20.77 -2.33 9.50
CA LYS A 121 -21.56 -1.58 10.51
C LYS A 121 -22.82 -2.33 10.91
N GLU A 122 -23.50 -2.99 9.99
CA GLU A 122 -24.68 -3.81 10.27
C GLU A 122 -24.33 -5.01 11.13
N LEU A 123 -23.25 -5.72 10.79
CA LEU A 123 -22.76 -6.87 11.56
C LEU A 123 -22.32 -6.46 12.97
N SER A 124 -21.58 -5.36 13.10
CA SER A 124 -21.10 -4.89 14.41
C SER A 124 -22.23 -4.49 15.36
N ARG A 125 -23.38 -4.02 14.84
CA ARG A 125 -24.56 -3.69 15.65
C ARG A 125 -25.33 -4.93 16.12
N GLY A 126 -25.30 -6.00 15.33
CA GLY A 126 -25.98 -7.26 15.63
C GLY A 126 -25.14 -8.25 16.43
N SER A 127 -23.86 -7.99 16.57
CA SER A 127 -22.89 -8.87 17.24
C SER A 127 -22.62 -8.40 18.67
N SER A 128 -22.49 -9.36 19.60
CA SER A 128 -21.90 -9.08 20.89
C SER A 128 -20.41 -8.78 20.76
N GLU A 129 -19.81 -8.08 21.70
CA GLU A 129 -18.37 -7.75 21.69
C GLU A 129 -17.47 -9.00 21.55
N ASN A 130 -17.98 -10.18 21.92
CA ASN A 130 -17.28 -11.45 21.85
C ASN A 130 -17.25 -12.09 20.44
N GLU A 131 -17.98 -11.54 19.47
CA GLU A 131 -18.05 -12.07 18.10
C GLU A 131 -17.07 -11.38 17.14
N LEU A 132 -16.48 -10.26 17.53
CA LEU A 132 -15.45 -9.59 16.76
C LEU A 132 -14.09 -10.27 17.00
N ALA A 133 -13.52 -10.87 15.95
CA ALA A 133 -12.15 -11.31 15.95
C ALA A 133 -11.28 -10.33 15.15
N VAL A 134 -10.17 -9.90 15.74
CA VAL A 134 -9.15 -9.09 15.05
C VAL A 134 -8.05 -10.02 14.58
N VAL A 135 -7.89 -10.12 13.26
CA VAL A 135 -6.86 -10.96 12.64
C VAL A 135 -5.75 -10.08 12.08
N SER A 136 -4.51 -10.39 12.46
CA SER A 136 -3.32 -9.70 11.98
C SER A 136 -2.51 -10.63 11.09
N LEU A 137 -2.25 -10.21 9.85
CA LEU A 137 -1.43 -10.95 8.89
C LEU A 137 -0.18 -10.16 8.52
N PRO A 138 0.99 -10.81 8.44
CA PRO A 138 2.23 -10.12 8.08
C PRO A 138 2.20 -9.61 6.64
N LEU A 139 2.81 -8.44 6.43
CA LEU A 139 3.12 -7.88 5.12
C LEU A 139 4.60 -8.00 4.84
N THR A 140 4.95 -8.45 3.64
CA THR A 140 6.30 -8.38 3.11
C THR A 140 6.42 -7.14 2.25
N VAL A 141 7.36 -6.26 2.59
CA VAL A 141 7.67 -5.06 1.81
C VAL A 141 8.82 -5.39 0.87
N THR A 142 8.56 -5.32 -0.42
CA THR A 142 9.60 -5.50 -1.45
C THR A 142 10.05 -4.12 -1.93
N PRO A 143 11.34 -3.85 -1.90
CA PRO A 143 11.88 -2.58 -2.41
C PRO A 143 11.70 -2.42 -3.92
#